data_0dda2df55345a5c59805c7513d24cd13
#
_entry.id   0dda2df55345a5c59805c7513d24cd13
#
_cell.length_a   1.000
_cell.length_b   1.000
_cell.length_c   1.000
_cell.angle_alpha   90.00
_cell.angle_beta   90.00
_cell.angle_gamma   90.00
#
_symmetry.space_group_name_H-M   'P 1'
#
loop_
_entity.id
_entity.type
_entity.pdbx_description
1 polymer ?
#
loop_
_entity_poly.entity_id
_entity_poly.type
_entity_poly.pdbx_seq_one_letter_code
_entity_poly.pdbx_strand_id
1 'polypeptide(L)'
;MSAPPTSSLRFRRLLLTGAAGGLGRVLRPRLKTRCDALRVSDIAELGAAAPGEEVQRADLADRAAVFALLKDVEAVVHLGGLSTEHDFDAICSANIVGSYNVYEAARRAGTRRIVFASSNHVTGFYRQDEVLTPAAMPRPDGHYGLSKAFGENLAQFYWDRYGLETVSVRIGSSFPEPKDRRMLATWLSYDDLERLVVAALAAPVVGHTVMYGMSDNAVAWWDNSSARHVGYRPQDSSEPFRAAAEARQPTIDIHDPAAVCQGGAFVRNGPFE
;
A
#
# COMPACT_ATOMS: atom_id res chain seq x y z
N MET A 1 -27.67 11.56 17.78
CA MET A 1 -27.35 12.37 16.60
C MET A 1 -26.97 11.41 15.50
N SER A 2 -27.79 11.26 14.47
CA SER A 2 -27.51 10.37 13.33
C SER A 2 -26.28 10.87 12.60
N ALA A 3 -25.33 9.97 12.29
CA ALA A 3 -24.22 10.29 11.44
C ALA A 3 -24.74 10.81 10.09
N PRO A 4 -24.11 11.84 9.50
CA PRO A 4 -24.53 12.31 8.18
C PRO A 4 -24.38 11.15 7.18
N PRO A 5 -25.29 11.05 6.18
CA PRO A 5 -25.16 10.03 5.16
C PRO A 5 -23.79 10.22 4.49
N THR A 6 -23.00 9.16 4.46
CA THR A 6 -21.79 9.09 3.64
C THR A 6 -22.23 9.34 2.20
N SER A 7 -22.10 10.60 1.74
CA SER A 7 -22.23 10.89 0.31
C SER A 7 -21.22 9.95 -0.36
N SER A 8 -21.72 9.05 -1.18
CA SER A 8 -20.90 8.06 -1.85
C SER A 8 -19.97 8.81 -2.80
N LEU A 9 -18.76 9.15 -2.32
CA LEU A 9 -17.73 9.74 -3.20
C LEU A 9 -17.57 8.79 -4.39
N ARG A 10 -17.88 9.29 -5.57
CA ARG A 10 -17.81 8.53 -6.81
C ARG A 10 -16.92 9.28 -7.78
N PHE A 11 -15.89 8.60 -8.25
CA PHE A 11 -14.96 9.13 -9.25
C PHE A 11 -15.50 8.89 -10.67
N ARG A 12 -15.29 9.82 -11.58
CA ARG A 12 -15.57 9.55 -13.01
C ARG A 12 -14.61 8.46 -13.51
N ARG A 13 -13.31 8.59 -13.21
CA ARG A 13 -12.33 7.55 -13.53
C ARG A 13 -11.32 7.37 -12.40
N LEU A 14 -11.23 6.14 -11.92
CA LEU A 14 -10.24 5.69 -10.94
C LEU A 14 -9.23 4.76 -11.65
N LEU A 15 -7.94 4.91 -11.35
CA LEU A 15 -6.91 4.00 -11.82
C LEU A 15 -6.45 3.07 -10.69
N LEU A 16 -6.39 1.77 -10.98
CA LEU A 16 -5.73 0.76 -10.16
C LEU A 16 -4.54 0.20 -10.94
N THR A 17 -3.32 0.47 -10.51
CA THR A 17 -2.11 -0.18 -11.01
C THR A 17 -1.75 -1.40 -10.17
N GLY A 18 -1.01 -2.37 -10.71
CA GLY A 18 -0.73 -3.62 -10.00
C GLY A 18 -1.97 -4.51 -9.87
N ALA A 19 -2.91 -4.38 -10.80
CA ALA A 19 -4.24 -4.99 -10.72
C ALA A 19 -4.23 -6.52 -10.87
N ALA A 20 -3.17 -7.12 -11.41
CA ALA A 20 -2.97 -8.57 -11.48
C ALA A 20 -2.27 -9.15 -10.24
N GLY A 21 -1.71 -8.30 -9.37
CA GLY A 21 -1.09 -8.71 -8.11
C GLY A 21 -2.10 -9.18 -7.06
N GLY A 22 -1.61 -9.74 -5.95
CA GLY A 22 -2.46 -10.28 -4.89
C GLY A 22 -3.50 -9.28 -4.37
N LEU A 23 -3.08 -8.08 -3.95
CA LEU A 23 -3.98 -7.04 -3.45
C LEU A 23 -4.79 -6.37 -4.57
N GLY A 24 -4.21 -6.28 -5.78
CA GLY A 24 -4.90 -5.75 -6.95
C GLY A 24 -6.14 -6.57 -7.29
N ARG A 25 -6.04 -7.89 -7.28
CA ARG A 25 -7.17 -8.81 -7.51
C ARG A 25 -8.27 -8.69 -6.45
N VAL A 26 -7.89 -8.40 -5.21
CA VAL A 26 -8.84 -8.15 -4.11
C VAL A 26 -9.55 -6.82 -4.29
N LEU A 27 -8.82 -5.75 -4.62
CA LEU A 27 -9.39 -4.41 -4.72
C LEU A 27 -10.13 -4.14 -6.02
N ARG A 28 -9.75 -4.79 -7.13
CA ARG A 28 -10.38 -4.59 -8.45
C ARG A 28 -11.92 -4.67 -8.42
N PRO A 29 -12.56 -5.77 -7.95
CA PRO A 29 -14.02 -5.83 -7.90
C PRO A 29 -14.65 -4.86 -6.89
N ARG A 30 -13.95 -4.52 -5.81
CA ARG A 30 -14.43 -3.66 -4.72
C ARG A 30 -14.44 -2.19 -5.12
N LEU A 31 -13.42 -1.73 -5.85
CA LEU A 31 -13.31 -0.33 -6.30
C LEU A 31 -14.25 0.03 -7.45
N LYS A 32 -14.77 -0.95 -8.18
CA LYS A 32 -15.77 -0.70 -9.26
C LYS A 32 -17.00 0.05 -8.77
N THR A 33 -17.43 -0.16 -7.55
CA THR A 33 -18.61 0.52 -6.99
C THR A 33 -18.34 1.99 -6.66
N ARG A 34 -17.07 2.42 -6.70
CA ARG A 34 -16.61 3.75 -6.31
C ARG A 34 -16.35 4.70 -7.48
N CYS A 35 -16.54 4.24 -8.72
CA CYS A 35 -16.30 5.03 -9.91
C CYS A 35 -17.26 4.69 -11.05
N ASP A 36 -17.32 5.57 -12.06
CA ASP A 36 -18.05 5.30 -13.29
C ASP A 36 -17.24 4.40 -14.22
N ALA A 37 -15.91 4.61 -14.27
CA ALA A 37 -14.96 3.77 -14.98
C ALA A 37 -13.77 3.42 -14.06
N LEU A 38 -13.47 2.14 -13.91
CA LEU A 38 -12.26 1.66 -13.27
C LEU A 38 -11.24 1.27 -14.34
N ARG A 39 -10.18 2.07 -14.49
CA ARG A 39 -9.05 1.68 -15.32
C ARG A 39 -8.13 0.79 -14.48
N VAL A 40 -7.83 -0.40 -15.01
CA VAL A 40 -6.94 -1.37 -14.36
C VAL A 40 -5.71 -1.58 -15.23
N SER A 41 -4.53 -1.59 -14.59
CA SER A 41 -3.25 -1.74 -15.30
C SER A 41 -2.30 -2.67 -14.54
N ASP A 42 -1.57 -3.43 -15.31
CA ASP A 42 -0.47 -4.29 -14.86
C ASP A 42 0.46 -4.57 -16.06
N ILE A 43 1.68 -5.05 -15.78
CA ILE A 43 2.55 -5.64 -16.79
C ILE A 43 2.10 -7.07 -17.16
N ALA A 44 1.47 -7.76 -16.23
CA ALA A 44 0.88 -9.07 -16.44
C ALA A 44 -0.51 -8.99 -17.09
N GLU A 45 -1.00 -10.12 -17.56
CA GLU A 45 -2.32 -10.23 -18.17
C GLU A 45 -3.44 -10.05 -17.15
N LEU A 46 -4.43 -9.23 -17.50
CA LEU A 46 -5.55 -8.84 -16.64
C LEU A 46 -6.87 -9.54 -17.01
N GLY A 47 -6.87 -10.31 -18.10
CA GLY A 47 -8.10 -10.87 -18.69
C GLY A 47 -9.00 -9.79 -19.31
N ALA A 48 -10.20 -10.19 -19.72
CA ALA A 48 -11.17 -9.29 -20.33
C ALA A 48 -11.67 -8.24 -19.34
N ALA A 49 -11.98 -7.05 -19.85
CA ALA A 49 -12.62 -5.99 -19.07
C ALA A 49 -14.05 -6.42 -18.68
N ALA A 50 -14.38 -6.27 -17.39
CA ALA A 50 -15.75 -6.39 -16.93
C ALA A 50 -16.53 -5.09 -17.20
N PRO A 51 -17.87 -5.08 -17.17
CA PRO A 51 -18.66 -3.85 -17.34
C PRO A 51 -18.18 -2.74 -16.40
N GLY A 52 -17.92 -1.53 -16.96
CA GLY A 52 -17.37 -0.39 -16.22
C GLY A 52 -15.88 -0.46 -15.95
N GLU A 53 -15.15 -1.38 -16.57
CA GLU A 53 -13.69 -1.44 -16.54
C GLU A 53 -13.05 -1.06 -17.86
N GLU A 54 -11.86 -0.46 -17.77
CA GLU A 54 -10.95 -0.21 -18.88
C GLU A 54 -9.65 -0.98 -18.58
N VAL A 55 -9.33 -2.01 -19.35
CA VAL A 55 -8.08 -2.76 -19.21
C VAL A 55 -7.03 -2.13 -20.10
N GLN A 56 -5.92 -1.68 -19.50
CA GLN A 56 -4.79 -1.11 -20.22
C GLN A 56 -3.49 -1.68 -19.66
N ARG A 57 -2.86 -2.58 -20.39
CA ARG A 57 -1.55 -3.13 -20.01
C ARG A 57 -0.47 -2.07 -20.16
N ALA A 58 0.36 -1.91 -19.12
CA ALA A 58 1.48 -0.97 -19.16
C ALA A 58 2.62 -1.43 -18.24
N ASP A 59 3.85 -1.28 -18.71
CA ASP A 59 5.04 -1.29 -17.88
C ASP A 59 5.18 0.11 -17.25
N LEU A 60 5.32 0.18 -15.94
CA LEU A 60 5.49 1.46 -15.25
C LEU A 60 6.83 2.13 -15.55
N ALA A 61 7.84 1.38 -15.99
CA ALA A 61 9.10 1.93 -16.48
C ALA A 61 8.95 2.62 -17.86
N ASP A 62 7.93 2.26 -18.63
CA ASP A 62 7.60 2.94 -19.90
C ASP A 62 6.84 4.24 -19.63
N ARG A 63 7.56 5.35 -19.69
CA ARG A 63 7.01 6.68 -19.45
C ARG A 63 5.84 7.03 -20.37
N ALA A 64 5.91 6.68 -21.65
CA ALA A 64 4.86 7.03 -22.61
C ALA A 64 3.58 6.24 -22.32
N ALA A 65 3.70 4.95 -22.00
CA ALA A 65 2.58 4.11 -21.61
C ALA A 65 1.92 4.64 -20.32
N VAL A 66 2.70 5.04 -19.32
CA VAL A 66 2.18 5.59 -18.05
C VAL A 66 1.46 6.92 -18.27
N PHE A 67 1.97 7.80 -19.15
CA PHE A 67 1.29 9.05 -19.47
C PHE A 67 -0.07 8.81 -20.15
N ALA A 68 -0.15 7.84 -21.06
CA ALA A 68 -1.41 7.43 -21.66
C ALA A 68 -2.39 6.84 -20.62
N LEU A 69 -1.85 6.08 -19.66
CA LEU A 69 -2.60 5.45 -18.59
C LEU A 69 -3.27 6.47 -17.65
N LEU A 70 -2.64 7.60 -17.39
CA LEU A 70 -3.14 8.64 -16.47
C LEU A 70 -4.12 9.63 -17.12
N LYS A 71 -4.39 9.52 -18.42
CA LYS A 71 -5.31 10.43 -19.10
C LYS A 71 -6.72 10.37 -18.49
N ASP A 72 -7.25 11.54 -18.09
CA ASP A 72 -8.58 11.73 -17.48
C ASP A 72 -8.79 10.96 -16.16
N VAL A 73 -7.73 10.61 -15.43
CA VAL A 73 -7.79 9.91 -14.14
C VAL A 73 -7.90 10.91 -12.99
N GLU A 74 -8.95 10.79 -12.16
CA GLU A 74 -9.18 11.68 -11.03
C GLU A 74 -8.41 11.25 -9.77
N ALA A 75 -8.25 9.94 -9.56
CA ALA A 75 -7.46 9.40 -8.45
C ALA A 75 -6.80 8.07 -8.84
N VAL A 76 -5.74 7.72 -8.13
CA VAL A 76 -4.95 6.50 -8.36
C VAL A 76 -4.85 5.68 -7.09
N VAL A 77 -5.08 4.37 -7.19
CA VAL A 77 -4.63 3.37 -6.22
C VAL A 77 -3.40 2.68 -6.83
N HIS A 78 -2.22 3.06 -6.34
CA HIS A 78 -0.95 2.63 -6.91
C HIS A 78 -0.36 1.46 -6.12
N LEU A 79 -0.63 0.24 -6.61
CA LEU A 79 -0.07 -1.02 -6.09
C LEU A 79 1.03 -1.58 -6.99
N GLY A 80 1.23 -1.01 -8.18
CA GLY A 80 2.18 -1.51 -9.17
C GLY A 80 3.63 -1.43 -8.68
N GLY A 81 4.42 -2.40 -9.12
CA GLY A 81 5.81 -2.58 -8.76
C GLY A 81 6.09 -3.97 -8.21
N LEU A 82 7.35 -4.28 -7.98
CA LEU A 82 7.78 -5.49 -7.29
C LEU A 82 7.43 -5.38 -5.81
N SER A 83 6.84 -6.41 -5.24
CA SER A 83 6.34 -6.42 -3.84
C SER A 83 7.17 -7.30 -2.91
N THR A 84 8.25 -7.84 -3.42
CA THR A 84 9.23 -8.68 -2.71
C THR A 84 10.63 -8.19 -2.99
N GLU A 85 11.61 -8.72 -2.26
CA GLU A 85 13.00 -8.38 -2.46
C GLU A 85 13.54 -8.95 -3.78
N HIS A 86 14.29 -8.15 -4.52
CA HIS A 86 14.93 -8.46 -5.80
C HIS A 86 16.29 -7.73 -5.90
N ASP A 87 17.01 -7.99 -6.99
CA ASP A 87 18.19 -7.20 -7.33
C ASP A 87 17.87 -5.72 -7.49
N PHE A 88 18.89 -4.87 -7.33
CA PHE A 88 18.68 -3.42 -7.31
C PHE A 88 18.14 -2.89 -8.63
N ASP A 89 18.59 -3.41 -9.77
CA ASP A 89 18.18 -2.90 -11.09
C ASP A 89 16.70 -3.18 -11.36
N ALA A 90 16.21 -4.37 -11.00
CA ALA A 90 14.81 -4.70 -11.11
C ALA A 90 13.94 -3.81 -10.20
N ILE A 91 14.36 -3.63 -8.94
CA ILE A 91 13.68 -2.71 -8.00
C ILE A 91 13.74 -1.26 -8.49
N CYS A 92 14.89 -0.81 -8.99
CA CYS A 92 15.05 0.54 -9.50
C CYS A 92 14.09 0.81 -10.67
N SER A 93 14.08 -0.10 -11.66
CA SER A 93 13.21 0.02 -12.83
C SER A 93 11.73 0.03 -12.45
N ALA A 94 11.26 -1.00 -11.72
CA ALA A 94 9.85 -1.18 -11.45
C ALA A 94 9.30 -0.20 -10.38
N ASN A 95 10.04 -0.01 -9.29
CA ASN A 95 9.54 0.71 -8.11
C ASN A 95 9.95 2.19 -8.10
N ILE A 96 11.20 2.51 -8.44
CA ILE A 96 11.70 3.88 -8.37
C ILE A 96 11.30 4.63 -9.65
N VAL A 97 11.74 4.17 -10.82
CA VAL A 97 11.41 4.79 -12.11
C VAL A 97 9.90 4.71 -12.36
N GLY A 98 9.29 3.54 -12.10
CA GLY A 98 7.86 3.34 -12.25
C GLY A 98 7.02 4.30 -11.39
N SER A 99 7.35 4.45 -10.10
CA SER A 99 6.65 5.41 -9.22
C SER A 99 6.86 6.85 -9.70
N TYR A 100 8.08 7.24 -10.07
CA TYR A 100 8.33 8.57 -10.61
C TYR A 100 7.45 8.86 -11.85
N ASN A 101 7.34 7.92 -12.78
CA ASN A 101 6.51 8.07 -13.97
C ASN A 101 5.03 8.25 -13.61
N VAL A 102 4.51 7.47 -12.64
CA VAL A 102 3.12 7.60 -12.16
C VAL A 102 2.88 8.97 -11.55
N TYR A 103 3.75 9.44 -10.66
CA TYR A 103 3.60 10.76 -10.02
C TYR A 103 3.68 11.92 -11.03
N GLU A 104 4.64 11.88 -11.94
CA GLU A 104 4.77 12.93 -12.95
C GLU A 104 3.60 12.93 -13.95
N ALA A 105 3.12 11.75 -14.37
CA ALA A 105 1.95 11.64 -15.22
C ALA A 105 0.67 12.11 -14.50
N ALA A 106 0.49 11.73 -13.23
CA ALA A 106 -0.63 12.16 -12.39
C ALA A 106 -0.67 13.69 -12.24
N ARG A 107 0.49 14.30 -11.94
CA ARG A 107 0.63 15.75 -11.86
C ARG A 107 0.18 16.44 -13.18
N ARG A 108 0.66 15.93 -14.32
CA ARG A 108 0.33 16.53 -15.65
C ARG A 108 -1.11 16.29 -16.06
N ALA A 109 -1.70 15.18 -15.63
CA ALA A 109 -3.12 14.87 -15.88
C ALA A 109 -4.07 15.66 -14.98
N GLY A 110 -3.58 16.35 -13.95
CA GLY A 110 -4.41 17.03 -12.96
C GLY A 110 -5.10 16.04 -12.01
N THR A 111 -4.55 14.84 -11.84
CA THR A 111 -5.03 13.86 -10.86
C THR A 111 -4.98 14.47 -9.46
N ARG A 112 -6.08 14.34 -8.71
CA ARG A 112 -6.20 14.96 -7.40
C ARG A 112 -5.41 14.22 -6.33
N ARG A 113 -5.44 12.86 -6.35
CA ARG A 113 -4.97 12.05 -5.23
C ARG A 113 -4.38 10.72 -5.66
N ILE A 114 -3.35 10.30 -4.93
CA ILE A 114 -2.76 8.97 -5.03
C ILE A 114 -2.89 8.26 -3.67
N VAL A 115 -3.35 7.02 -3.64
CA VAL A 115 -3.17 6.09 -2.53
C VAL A 115 -2.00 5.19 -2.92
N PHE A 116 -0.85 5.41 -2.28
CA PHE A 116 0.40 4.72 -2.60
C PHE A 116 0.61 3.52 -1.68
N ALA A 117 0.76 2.34 -2.25
CA ALA A 117 1.16 1.15 -1.51
C ALA A 117 2.64 1.24 -1.12
N SER A 118 2.91 1.90 0.01
CA SER A 118 4.15 1.75 0.74
C SER A 118 4.18 0.42 1.48
N SER A 119 5.13 0.21 2.36
CA SER A 119 5.32 -1.06 3.06
C SER A 119 5.85 -0.87 4.47
N ASN A 120 5.49 -1.77 5.39
CA ASN A 120 6.16 -1.86 6.69
C ASN A 120 7.67 -2.13 6.58
N HIS A 121 8.14 -2.62 5.42
CA HIS A 121 9.57 -2.81 5.12
C HIS A 121 10.36 -1.51 5.02
N VAL A 122 9.71 -0.35 4.94
CA VAL A 122 10.35 0.96 5.16
C VAL A 122 10.96 1.07 6.56
N THR A 123 10.37 0.39 7.53
CA THR A 123 10.78 0.38 8.95
C THR A 123 11.11 -1.03 9.44
N GLY A 124 11.54 -1.92 8.54
CA GLY A 124 11.69 -3.35 8.82
C GLY A 124 12.76 -3.69 9.85
N PHE A 125 13.84 -2.90 9.97
CA PHE A 125 14.90 -3.10 10.96
C PHE A 125 14.58 -2.57 12.37
N TYR A 126 13.42 -1.99 12.61
CA TYR A 126 12.98 -1.73 13.98
C TYR A 126 12.60 -3.02 14.69
N ARG A 127 12.78 -3.02 16.02
CA ARG A 127 12.47 -4.20 16.83
C ARG A 127 10.96 -4.33 17.06
N GLN A 128 10.49 -5.55 17.31
CA GLN A 128 9.08 -5.85 17.59
C GLN A 128 8.62 -5.36 18.97
N ASP A 129 9.54 -4.98 19.87
CA ASP A 129 9.27 -4.36 21.16
C ASP A 129 9.20 -2.83 21.11
N GLU A 130 9.37 -2.22 19.92
CA GLU A 130 9.23 -0.78 19.68
C GLU A 130 7.88 -0.46 19.06
N VAL A 131 7.18 0.53 19.64
CA VAL A 131 5.95 1.08 19.02
C VAL A 131 6.33 2.27 18.14
N LEU A 132 5.98 2.18 16.86
CA LEU A 132 6.33 3.18 15.86
C LEU A 132 5.12 4.04 15.48
N THR A 133 5.38 5.33 15.26
CA THR A 133 4.45 6.24 14.60
C THR A 133 4.82 6.39 13.12
N PRO A 134 3.93 6.95 12.27
CA PRO A 134 4.27 7.28 10.88
C PRO A 134 5.51 8.17 10.73
N ALA A 135 5.86 8.94 11.75
CA ALA A 135 7.05 9.81 11.79
C ALA A 135 8.36 9.05 12.05
N ALA A 136 8.32 7.73 12.32
CA ALA A 136 9.53 6.95 12.49
C ALA A 136 10.42 7.05 11.24
N MET A 137 11.71 7.32 11.46
CA MET A 137 12.68 7.41 10.37
C MET A 137 12.76 6.09 9.59
N PRO A 138 12.90 6.12 8.26
CA PRO A 138 13.11 4.91 7.49
C PRO A 138 14.35 4.12 7.98
N ARG A 139 14.14 2.83 8.21
CA ARG A 139 15.18 1.80 8.45
C ARG A 139 14.82 0.58 7.61
N PRO A 140 14.94 0.70 6.27
CA PRO A 140 14.50 -0.33 5.34
C PRO A 140 15.34 -1.60 5.48
N ASP A 141 14.70 -2.74 5.35
CA ASP A 141 15.30 -4.07 5.52
C ASP A 141 15.79 -4.71 4.22
N GLY A 142 15.68 -4.01 3.09
CA GLY A 142 16.17 -4.43 1.79
C GLY A 142 15.93 -3.39 0.70
N HIS A 143 16.29 -3.71 -0.55
CA HIS A 143 16.08 -2.83 -1.71
C HIS A 143 14.60 -2.50 -1.92
N TYR A 144 13.73 -3.50 -1.68
CA TYR A 144 12.28 -3.28 -1.71
C TYR A 144 11.84 -2.21 -0.71
N GLY A 145 12.22 -2.37 0.56
CA GLY A 145 11.91 -1.38 1.60
C GLY A 145 12.48 0.00 1.28
N LEU A 146 13.73 0.06 0.77
CA LEU A 146 14.37 1.30 0.31
C LEU A 146 13.56 1.98 -0.81
N SER A 147 13.08 1.22 -1.80
CA SER A 147 12.26 1.74 -2.89
C SER A 147 10.93 2.32 -2.41
N LYS A 148 10.34 1.74 -1.36
CA LYS A 148 9.11 2.26 -0.75
C LYS A 148 9.38 3.55 0.05
N ALA A 149 10.51 3.65 0.74
CA ALA A 149 10.95 4.89 1.38
C ALA A 149 11.20 6.01 0.34
N PHE A 150 11.79 5.68 -0.82
CA PHE A 150 11.88 6.62 -1.94
C PHE A 150 10.49 7.10 -2.37
N GLY A 151 9.51 6.21 -2.53
CA GLY A 151 8.13 6.56 -2.92
C GLY A 151 7.44 7.50 -1.91
N GLU A 152 7.66 7.32 -0.60
CA GLU A 152 7.16 8.24 0.43
C GLU A 152 7.80 9.63 0.30
N ASN A 153 9.12 9.72 0.09
CA ASN A 153 9.79 11.00 -0.14
C ASN A 153 9.36 11.67 -1.47
N LEU A 154 9.15 10.86 -2.52
CA LEU A 154 8.61 11.35 -3.79
C LEU A 154 7.21 11.95 -3.60
N ALA A 155 6.35 11.27 -2.84
CA ALA A 155 5.01 11.77 -2.50
C ALA A 155 5.07 13.13 -1.76
N GLN A 156 5.95 13.27 -0.77
CA GLN A 156 6.18 14.54 -0.07
C GLN A 156 6.61 15.63 -1.05
N PHE A 157 7.58 15.34 -1.92
CA PHE A 157 8.06 16.30 -2.92
C PHE A 157 6.94 16.77 -3.86
N TYR A 158 6.09 15.86 -4.35
CA TYR A 158 4.97 16.22 -5.23
C TYR A 158 3.86 16.98 -4.51
N TRP A 159 3.64 16.73 -3.22
CA TRP A 159 2.76 17.55 -2.41
C TRP A 159 3.30 18.98 -2.24
N ASP A 160 4.53 19.12 -1.78
CA ASP A 160 5.13 20.44 -1.48
C ASP A 160 5.27 21.31 -2.73
N ARG A 161 5.61 20.70 -3.87
CA ARG A 161 5.85 21.44 -5.13
C ARG A 161 4.58 21.68 -5.92
N TYR A 162 3.62 20.77 -5.89
CA TYR A 162 2.53 20.74 -6.85
C TYR A 162 1.16 20.53 -6.23
N GLY A 163 1.06 20.30 -4.92
CA GLY A 163 -0.21 20.04 -4.24
C GLY A 163 -0.87 18.71 -4.59
N LEU A 164 -0.11 17.75 -5.14
CA LEU A 164 -0.65 16.42 -5.43
C LEU A 164 -0.77 15.62 -4.14
N GLU A 165 -2.01 15.41 -3.68
CA GLU A 165 -2.26 14.72 -2.43
C GLU A 165 -1.88 13.24 -2.49
N THR A 166 -1.27 12.72 -1.42
CA THR A 166 -0.93 11.30 -1.33
C THR A 166 -1.17 10.74 0.08
N VAL A 167 -1.82 9.58 0.16
CA VAL A 167 -1.77 8.73 1.35
C VAL A 167 -0.82 7.58 1.07
N SER A 168 0.35 7.59 1.72
CA SER A 168 1.35 6.51 1.66
C SER A 168 1.03 5.49 2.75
N VAL A 169 0.59 4.30 2.35
CA VAL A 169 0.19 3.24 3.28
C VAL A 169 1.34 2.26 3.44
N ARG A 170 2.00 2.26 4.60
CA ARG A 170 2.94 1.22 5.00
C ARG A 170 2.16 -0.06 5.29
N ILE A 171 1.80 -0.80 4.23
CA ILE A 171 1.00 -2.01 4.33
C ILE A 171 1.75 -3.05 5.15
N GLY A 172 1.07 -3.62 6.14
CA GLY A 172 1.54 -4.77 6.89
C GLY A 172 1.37 -6.08 6.10
N SER A 173 0.97 -7.13 6.76
CA SER A 173 0.77 -8.45 6.15
C SER A 173 -0.68 -8.62 5.71
N SER A 174 -0.99 -8.36 4.44
CA SER A 174 -2.36 -8.49 3.94
C SER A 174 -2.58 -9.82 3.22
N PHE A 175 -3.22 -10.74 3.93
CA PHE A 175 -3.55 -12.10 3.54
C PHE A 175 -4.92 -12.48 4.10
N PRO A 176 -5.56 -13.59 3.60
CA PRO A 176 -6.83 -14.06 4.14
C PRO A 176 -6.77 -14.33 5.67
N GLU A 177 -5.62 -14.83 6.15
CA GLU A 177 -5.36 -15.07 7.57
C GLU A 177 -3.86 -14.84 7.89
N PRO A 178 -3.50 -14.53 9.15
CA PRO A 178 -2.12 -14.50 9.60
C PRO A 178 -1.44 -15.87 9.43
N LYS A 179 -0.21 -15.87 8.90
CA LYS A 179 0.56 -17.10 8.64
C LYS A 179 1.51 -17.48 9.79
N ASP A 180 1.93 -16.50 10.57
CA ASP A 180 2.91 -16.64 11.66
C ASP A 180 2.58 -15.69 12.82
N ARG A 181 3.37 -15.78 13.92
CA ARG A 181 3.19 -14.92 15.11
C ARG A 181 3.40 -13.44 14.82
N ARG A 182 4.36 -13.09 13.94
CA ARG A 182 4.62 -11.70 13.54
C ARG A 182 3.38 -11.08 12.92
N MET A 183 2.66 -11.85 12.11
CA MET A 183 1.46 -11.36 11.45
C MET A 183 0.31 -11.09 12.41
N LEU A 184 0.33 -11.57 13.65
CA LEU A 184 -0.65 -11.18 14.66
C LEU A 184 -0.61 -9.67 14.96
N ALA A 185 0.55 -9.03 14.78
CA ALA A 185 0.67 -7.58 14.94
C ALA A 185 0.48 -6.82 13.61
N THR A 186 0.91 -7.41 12.49
CA THR A 186 1.00 -6.72 11.22
C THR A 186 -0.13 -7.02 10.25
N TRP A 187 -1.07 -7.90 10.62
CA TRP A 187 -2.13 -8.33 9.73
C TRP A 187 -3.09 -7.18 9.34
N LEU A 188 -3.42 -7.18 8.06
CA LEU A 188 -4.43 -6.31 7.47
C LEU A 188 -5.38 -7.20 6.67
N SER A 189 -6.63 -7.32 7.12
CA SER A 189 -7.65 -8.06 6.40
C SER A 189 -7.91 -7.44 5.03
N TYR A 190 -8.47 -8.21 4.11
CA TYR A 190 -8.88 -7.67 2.81
C TYR A 190 -10.03 -6.67 2.92
N ASP A 191 -10.88 -6.81 3.92
CA ASP A 191 -11.98 -5.88 4.15
C ASP A 191 -11.49 -4.58 4.78
N ASP A 192 -10.54 -4.64 5.71
CA ASP A 192 -9.89 -3.45 6.25
C ASP A 192 -8.98 -2.77 5.23
N LEU A 193 -8.35 -3.52 4.31
CA LEU A 193 -7.64 -2.93 3.17
C LEU A 193 -8.58 -2.10 2.29
N GLU A 194 -9.78 -2.61 1.98
CA GLU A 194 -10.80 -1.84 1.26
C GLU A 194 -11.21 -0.60 2.04
N ARG A 195 -11.55 -0.74 3.33
CA ARG A 195 -11.95 0.38 4.19
C ARG A 195 -10.88 1.47 4.24
N LEU A 196 -9.60 1.07 4.33
CA LEU A 196 -8.46 1.99 4.34
C LEU A 196 -8.33 2.73 3.01
N VAL A 197 -8.34 2.02 1.89
CA VAL A 197 -8.23 2.63 0.55
C VAL A 197 -9.41 3.58 0.30
N VAL A 198 -10.62 3.17 0.65
CA VAL A 198 -11.83 4.02 0.51
C VAL A 198 -11.73 5.25 1.39
N ALA A 199 -11.31 5.12 2.65
CA ALA A 199 -11.10 6.25 3.56
C ALA A 199 -10.06 7.23 3.00
N ALA A 200 -8.92 6.72 2.52
CA ALA A 200 -7.85 7.52 1.92
C ALA A 200 -8.32 8.28 0.67
N LEU A 201 -9.15 7.65 -0.16
CA LEU A 201 -9.74 8.29 -1.34
C LEU A 201 -10.79 9.35 -0.97
N ALA A 202 -11.59 9.11 0.08
CA ALA A 202 -12.75 9.92 0.46
C ALA A 202 -12.41 11.08 1.40
N ALA A 203 -11.30 11.04 2.13
CA ALA A 203 -10.93 12.10 3.07
C ALA A 203 -10.91 13.48 2.38
N PRO A 204 -11.43 14.54 3.02
CA PRO A 204 -11.51 15.87 2.39
C PRO A 204 -10.15 16.41 1.95
N VAL A 205 -9.17 16.38 2.83
CA VAL A 205 -7.79 16.80 2.59
C VAL A 205 -6.85 15.82 3.29
N VAL A 206 -5.84 15.36 2.59
CA VAL A 206 -4.84 14.45 3.16
C VAL A 206 -3.41 15.01 3.07
N GLY A 207 -3.17 16.02 2.20
CA GLY A 207 -1.81 16.49 1.94
C GLY A 207 -0.89 15.34 1.54
N HIS A 208 0.28 15.25 2.18
CA HIS A 208 1.04 14.00 2.23
C HIS A 208 0.89 13.38 3.62
N THR A 209 0.24 12.24 3.67
CA THR A 209 0.04 11.47 4.91
C THR A 209 0.66 10.10 4.79
N VAL A 210 1.53 9.74 5.73
CA VAL A 210 2.01 8.36 5.92
C VAL A 210 1.17 7.71 7.01
N MET A 211 0.79 6.44 6.82
CA MET A 211 0.12 5.63 7.83
C MET A 211 0.43 4.15 7.67
N TYR A 212 0.29 3.39 8.75
CA TYR A 212 0.41 1.94 8.69
C TYR A 212 -0.92 1.30 8.31
N GLY A 213 -0.86 0.32 7.39
CA GLY A 213 -2.00 -0.52 7.01
C GLY A 213 -2.03 -1.76 7.88
N MET A 214 -2.91 -1.76 8.87
CA MET A 214 -3.16 -2.87 9.79
C MET A 214 -4.64 -2.90 10.19
N SER A 215 -5.12 -4.09 10.56
CA SER A 215 -6.42 -4.28 11.21
C SER A 215 -6.35 -3.91 12.70
N ASP A 216 -7.46 -4.02 13.43
CA ASP A 216 -7.54 -3.75 14.88
C ASP A 216 -6.98 -4.93 15.68
N ASN A 217 -5.68 -5.16 15.51
CA ASN A 217 -4.97 -6.28 16.11
C ASN A 217 -4.69 -6.02 17.59
N ALA A 218 -4.87 -7.04 18.44
CA ALA A 218 -4.59 -6.93 19.87
C ALA A 218 -3.11 -6.67 20.19
N VAL A 219 -2.19 -7.13 19.32
CA VAL A 219 -0.78 -6.77 19.38
C VAL A 219 -0.55 -5.60 18.45
N ALA A 220 -0.13 -4.45 18.98
CA ALA A 220 0.05 -3.24 18.20
C ALA A 220 1.52 -2.78 18.26
N TRP A 221 2.19 -2.80 17.10
CA TRP A 221 3.53 -2.20 16.95
C TRP A 221 3.47 -0.80 16.33
N TRP A 222 2.29 -0.37 15.87
CA TRP A 222 2.13 0.86 15.12
C TRP A 222 1.00 1.72 15.68
N ASP A 223 1.25 3.01 15.80
CA ASP A 223 0.27 4.01 16.21
C ASP A 223 -0.02 4.99 15.08
N ASN A 224 -1.24 4.95 14.56
CA ASN A 224 -1.74 5.83 13.50
C ASN A 224 -2.44 7.10 14.04
N SER A 225 -2.23 7.48 15.29
CA SER A 225 -2.93 8.62 15.90
C SER A 225 -2.77 9.93 15.10
N SER A 226 -1.59 10.15 14.49
CA SER A 226 -1.30 11.31 13.64
C SER A 226 -2.04 11.29 12.28
N ALA A 227 -2.52 10.14 11.84
CA ALA A 227 -3.22 9.94 10.57
C ALA A 227 -4.76 9.83 10.72
N ARG A 228 -5.31 10.15 11.89
CA ARG A 228 -6.77 10.03 12.16
C ARG A 228 -7.66 10.84 11.22
N HIS A 229 -7.14 11.93 10.66
CA HIS A 229 -7.85 12.78 9.70
C HIS A 229 -8.18 12.06 8.38
N VAL A 230 -7.49 10.98 8.03
CA VAL A 230 -7.82 10.11 6.89
C VAL A 230 -9.16 9.40 7.09
N GLY A 231 -9.57 9.19 8.36
CA GLY A 231 -10.86 8.59 8.70
C GLY A 231 -10.89 7.06 8.63
N TYR A 232 -9.74 6.40 8.48
CA TYR A 232 -9.66 4.94 8.52
C TYR A 232 -10.01 4.40 9.91
N ARG A 233 -10.90 3.42 9.95
CA ARG A 233 -11.33 2.71 11.15
C ARG A 233 -11.33 1.21 10.86
N PRO A 234 -10.31 0.47 11.28
CA PRO A 234 -10.26 -0.98 11.14
C PRO A 234 -11.38 -1.63 11.95
N GLN A 235 -11.87 -2.78 11.49
CA GLN A 235 -12.95 -3.53 12.12
C GLN A 235 -12.61 -5.00 12.37
N ASP A 236 -11.61 -5.52 11.65
CA ASP A 236 -11.18 -6.90 11.76
C ASP A 236 -9.98 -7.01 12.71
N SER A 237 -9.76 -8.21 13.26
CA SER A 237 -8.65 -8.49 14.17
C SER A 237 -7.99 -9.82 13.84
N SER A 238 -6.68 -9.89 14.06
CA SER A 238 -5.92 -11.13 13.96
C SER A 238 -6.17 -12.09 15.14
N GLU A 239 -6.85 -11.64 16.20
CA GLU A 239 -7.02 -12.41 17.44
C GLU A 239 -7.70 -13.78 17.25
N PRO A 240 -8.73 -13.93 16.40
CA PRO A 240 -9.33 -15.25 16.14
C PRO A 240 -8.34 -16.29 15.58
N PHE A 241 -7.24 -15.85 14.99
CA PHE A 241 -6.21 -16.72 14.40
C PHE A 241 -5.01 -16.97 15.32
N ARG A 242 -4.98 -16.36 16.51
CA ARG A 242 -3.83 -16.42 17.44
C ARG A 242 -3.39 -17.87 17.72
N ALA A 243 -4.30 -18.72 18.15
CA ALA A 243 -3.97 -20.09 18.51
C ALA A 243 -3.33 -20.87 17.35
N ALA A 244 -3.85 -20.68 16.13
CA ALA A 244 -3.31 -21.33 14.94
C ALA A 244 -1.93 -20.76 14.55
N ALA A 245 -1.73 -19.44 14.62
CA ALA A 245 -0.44 -18.82 14.32
C ALA A 245 0.64 -19.23 15.33
N GLU A 246 0.28 -19.31 16.61
CA GLU A 246 1.18 -19.74 17.67
C GLU A 246 1.53 -21.24 17.59
N ALA A 247 0.58 -22.08 17.20
CA ALA A 247 0.85 -23.51 16.98
C ALA A 247 1.79 -23.76 15.80
N ARG A 248 1.72 -22.93 14.73
CA ARG A 248 2.66 -23.01 13.60
C ARG A 248 4.09 -22.58 13.95
N GLN A 249 4.25 -21.71 14.96
CA GLN A 249 5.53 -21.20 15.43
C GLN A 249 5.56 -21.23 16.96
N PRO A 250 5.74 -22.42 17.58
CA PRO A 250 5.63 -22.57 19.03
C PRO A 250 6.78 -21.93 19.80
N THR A 251 7.95 -21.80 19.17
CA THR A 251 9.14 -21.20 19.78
C THR A 251 9.60 -19.98 18.97
N ILE A 252 10.18 -19.01 19.67
CA ILE A 252 10.80 -17.82 19.10
C ILE A 252 12.27 -17.86 19.45
N ASP A 253 13.14 -17.86 18.44
CA ASP A 253 14.58 -17.66 18.65
C ASP A 253 14.87 -16.16 18.72
N ILE A 254 15.17 -15.67 19.92
CA ILE A 254 15.48 -14.25 20.16
C ILE A 254 16.81 -13.79 19.55
N HIS A 255 17.67 -14.73 19.12
CA HIS A 255 18.92 -14.43 18.42
C HIS A 255 18.73 -14.34 16.91
N ASP A 256 17.56 -14.74 16.42
CA ASP A 256 17.20 -14.63 15.02
C ASP A 256 16.68 -13.22 14.67
N PRO A 257 17.38 -12.42 13.83
CA PRO A 257 16.90 -11.10 13.43
C PRO A 257 15.48 -11.12 12.85
N ALA A 258 15.12 -12.19 12.12
CA ALA A 258 13.78 -12.32 11.55
C ALA A 258 12.68 -12.51 12.60
N ALA A 259 13.02 -13.02 13.76
CA ALA A 259 12.09 -13.20 14.88
C ALA A 259 11.94 -11.96 15.77
N VAL A 260 12.90 -11.03 15.73
CA VAL A 260 12.92 -9.86 16.61
C VAL A 260 12.70 -8.52 15.87
N CYS A 261 12.91 -8.47 14.56
CA CYS A 261 12.67 -7.27 13.76
C CYS A 261 11.25 -7.26 13.16
N GLN A 262 10.68 -6.06 12.97
CA GLN A 262 9.35 -5.89 12.39
C GLN A 262 9.25 -6.33 10.93
N GLY A 263 10.35 -6.32 10.17
CA GLY A 263 10.44 -6.82 8.81
C GLY A 263 10.32 -8.34 8.67
N GLY A 264 10.56 -9.09 9.77
CA GLY A 264 10.50 -10.54 9.75
C GLY A 264 11.55 -11.15 8.81
N ALA A 265 11.18 -12.13 8.00
CA ALA A 265 12.11 -12.85 7.13
C ALA A 265 12.86 -11.95 6.13
N PHE A 266 12.34 -10.78 5.78
CA PHE A 266 12.98 -9.85 4.86
C PHE A 266 14.34 -9.35 5.34
N VAL A 267 14.55 -9.25 6.66
CA VAL A 267 15.86 -8.82 7.21
C VAL A 267 17.01 -9.78 6.91
N ARG A 268 16.70 -10.97 6.38
CA ARG A 268 17.69 -11.99 5.97
C ARG A 268 17.86 -12.05 4.46
N ASN A 269 16.98 -11.41 3.70
CA ASN A 269 17.04 -11.48 2.24
C ASN A 269 18.21 -10.64 1.72
N GLY A 270 18.97 -11.22 0.77
CA GLY A 270 20.15 -10.57 0.20
C GLY A 270 21.47 -11.00 0.89
N PRO A 271 22.61 -10.49 0.40
CA PRO A 271 22.69 -9.63 -0.78
C PRO A 271 22.24 -10.34 -2.05
N PHE A 272 21.70 -9.58 -3.00
CA PHE A 272 21.39 -10.06 -4.35
C PHE A 272 22.53 -9.59 -5.27
N GLU A 273 23.24 -10.54 -5.86
CA GLU A 273 24.32 -10.32 -6.84
C GLU A 273 23.76 -10.20 -8.26
#